data_b5188b7e18aa256f748e022e3a598624
#
_entry.id   b5188b7e18aa256f748e022e3a598624
#
_cell.length_a   1.000
_cell.length_b   1.000
_cell.length_c   1.000
_cell.angle_alpha   90.00
_cell.angle_beta   90.00
_cell.angle_gamma   90.00
#
_symmetry.space_group_name_H-M   'P 1'
#
loop_
_entity.id
_entity.type
_entity.pdbx_description
1 polymer ?
#
loop_
_entity_poly.entity_id
_entity_poly.type
_entity_poly.pdbx_seq_one_letter_code
_entity_poly.pdbx_strand_id
1 'polypeptide(L)' 'VPKIAVVMVDGVADWEIGVVLPAARGWFGDEVVTASIDGRPLHSMGGLAIAPAFALSDLAPLDADL' A
#
# COMPACT_ATOMS: atom_id res chain seq x y z
N VAL A 1 16.65 -6.18 -4.07
CA VAL A 1 15.45 -5.41 -4.35
C VAL A 1 14.73 -5.14 -3.04
N PRO A 2 14.56 -3.87 -2.64
CA PRO A 2 13.85 -3.54 -1.41
C PRO A 2 12.39 -4.01 -1.46
N LYS A 3 11.88 -4.38 -0.30
CA LYS A 3 10.50 -4.76 -0.14
C LYS A 3 9.79 -3.65 0.63
N ILE A 4 8.79 -3.06 0.02
CA ILE A 4 8.08 -1.90 0.56
C ILE A 4 6.63 -2.28 0.84
N ALA A 5 6.18 -1.99 2.06
CA ALA A 5 4.79 -2.15 2.43
C ALA A 5 4.14 -0.77 2.51
N VAL A 6 3.09 -0.56 1.73
CA VAL A 6 2.32 0.68 1.75
C VAL A 6 1.05 0.42 2.53
N VAL A 7 0.98 1.02 3.72
CA VAL A 7 -0.17 0.88 4.61
C VAL A 7 -1.12 2.04 4.36
N MET A 8 -2.36 1.73 4.02
CA MET A 8 -3.36 2.73 3.66
C MET A 8 -4.48 2.77 4.69
N VAL A 9 -5.03 3.95 4.90
CA VAL A 9 -6.19 4.16 5.76
C VAL A 9 -7.34 4.70 4.91
N ASP A 10 -8.55 4.59 5.44
CA ASP A 10 -9.72 5.14 4.77
C ASP A 10 -9.56 6.65 4.61
N GLY A 11 -9.87 7.16 3.43
CA GLY A 11 -9.66 8.57 3.11
C GLY A 11 -8.27 8.91 2.62
N VAL A 12 -7.44 7.92 2.30
CA VAL A 12 -6.07 8.13 1.79
C VAL A 12 -6.10 9.04 0.56
N ALA A 13 -5.10 9.93 0.48
CA ALA A 13 -5.00 10.85 -0.65
C ALA A 13 -4.59 10.09 -1.92
N ASP A 14 -5.40 10.22 -2.97
CA ASP A 14 -5.19 9.51 -4.24
C ASP A 14 -3.82 9.82 -4.84
N TRP A 15 -3.38 11.07 -4.76
CA TRP A 15 -2.10 11.46 -5.36
C TRP A 15 -0.90 10.89 -4.61
N GLU A 16 -1.03 10.60 -3.32
CA GLU A 16 0.08 10.01 -2.57
C GLU A 16 0.35 8.59 -3.05
N ILE A 17 -0.69 7.76 -3.13
CA ILE A 17 -0.53 6.40 -3.63
C ILE A 17 -0.31 6.37 -5.13
N GLY A 18 -0.88 7.34 -5.86
CA GLY A 18 -0.74 7.44 -7.31
C GLY A 18 0.68 7.78 -7.75
N VAL A 19 1.52 8.30 -6.88
CA VAL A 19 2.93 8.55 -7.17
C VAL A 19 3.81 7.45 -6.58
N VAL A 20 3.59 7.09 -5.32
CA VAL A 20 4.44 6.13 -4.61
C VAL A 20 4.40 4.75 -5.24
N LEU A 21 3.21 4.25 -5.55
CA LEU A 21 3.07 2.89 -6.09
C LEU A 21 3.74 2.74 -7.46
N PRO A 22 3.44 3.58 -8.46
CA PRO A 22 4.10 3.43 -9.76
C PRO A 22 5.57 3.78 -9.71
N ALA A 23 6.00 4.74 -8.87
CA ALA A 23 7.41 5.07 -8.76
C ALA A 23 8.21 3.91 -8.16
N ALA A 24 7.76 3.38 -7.04
CA ALA A 24 8.48 2.30 -6.37
C ALA A 24 8.50 1.03 -7.23
N ARG A 25 7.36 0.65 -7.75
CA ARG A 25 7.23 -0.61 -8.49
C ARG A 25 7.71 -0.48 -9.92
N GLY A 26 7.34 0.60 -10.60
CA GLY A 26 7.59 0.77 -12.03
C GLY A 26 8.98 1.30 -12.34
N TRP A 27 9.44 2.31 -11.61
CA TRP A 27 10.74 2.94 -11.89
C TRP A 27 11.90 2.33 -11.14
N PHE A 28 11.70 2.01 -9.85
CA PHE A 28 12.78 1.48 -9.01
C PHE A 28 12.80 -0.04 -8.95
N GLY A 29 11.75 -0.70 -9.44
CA GLY A 29 11.68 -2.14 -9.45
C GLY A 29 11.55 -2.77 -8.07
N ASP A 30 11.05 -2.02 -7.09
CA ASP A 30 10.88 -2.52 -5.74
C ASP A 30 9.74 -3.53 -5.67
N GLU A 31 9.83 -4.43 -4.72
CA GLU A 31 8.71 -5.32 -4.40
C GLU A 31 7.76 -4.56 -3.48
N VAL A 32 6.55 -4.29 -3.96
CA VAL A 32 5.58 -3.47 -3.24
C VAL A 32 4.35 -4.30 -2.89
N VAL A 33 3.98 -4.25 -1.61
CA VAL A 33 2.74 -4.84 -1.12
C VAL A 33 1.88 -3.74 -0.52
N THR A 34 0.55 -3.94 -0.55
CA THR A 34 -0.40 -2.97 0.00
C THR A 34 -1.16 -3.60 1.15
N ALA A 35 -1.49 -2.80 2.15
CA ALA A 35 -2.19 -3.26 3.33
C ALA A 35 -3.11 -2.18 3.88
N SER A 36 -4.15 -2.60 4.60
CA SER A 36 -4.93 -1.73 5.48
C SER A 36 -4.84 -2.28 6.90
N ILE A 37 -5.35 -1.54 7.88
CA ILE A 37 -5.24 -1.95 9.28
C ILE A 37 -5.88 -3.31 9.52
N ASP A 38 -7.06 -3.54 8.95
CA ASP A 38 -7.83 -4.77 9.17
C ASP A 38 -7.96 -5.64 7.90
N GLY A 39 -7.30 -5.27 6.81
CA GLY A 39 -7.38 -5.98 5.54
C GLY A 39 -8.65 -5.72 4.75
N ARG A 40 -9.55 -4.89 5.24
CA ARG A 40 -10.80 -4.60 4.55
C ARG A 40 -10.61 -3.58 3.44
N PRO A 41 -11.46 -3.61 2.42
CA PRO A 41 -11.46 -2.58 1.40
C PRO A 41 -11.71 -1.20 2.01
N LEU A 42 -11.13 -0.20 1.38
CA LEU A 42 -11.26 1.19 1.80
C LEU A 42 -11.50 2.08 0.60
N HIS A 43 -11.77 3.35 0.86
CA HIS A 43 -11.95 4.34 -0.20
C HIS A 43 -10.94 5.46 -0.02
N SER A 44 -10.41 5.94 -1.14
CA SER A 44 -9.54 7.11 -1.14
C SER A 44 -10.35 8.38 -0.90
N MET A 45 -9.65 9.49 -0.72
CA MET A 45 -10.30 10.80 -0.58
C MET A 45 -11.17 11.12 -1.79
N GLY A 46 -10.75 10.72 -2.98
CA GLY A 46 -11.49 10.95 -4.22
C GLY A 46 -12.57 9.90 -4.51
N GLY A 47 -12.78 8.95 -3.61
CA GLY A 47 -13.83 7.93 -3.77
C GLY A 47 -13.39 6.68 -4.50
N LEU A 48 -12.10 6.51 -4.76
CA LEU A 48 -11.59 5.31 -5.40
C LEU A 48 -11.70 4.12 -4.44
N ALA A 49 -12.31 3.04 -4.89
CA ALA A 49 -12.39 1.81 -4.10
C ALA A 49 -11.07 1.06 -4.16
N ILE A 50 -10.52 0.73 -3.01
CA ILE A 50 -9.22 0.09 -2.90
C ILE A 50 -9.36 -1.20 -2.11
N ALA A 51 -8.85 -2.30 -2.68
CA ALA A 51 -8.80 -3.59 -2.01
C ALA A 51 -7.33 -3.93 -1.74
N PRO A 52 -6.82 -3.65 -0.53
CA PRO A 52 -5.43 -3.97 -0.22
C PRO A 52 -5.21 -5.47 -0.16
N ALA A 53 -3.98 -5.90 -0.41
CA ALA A 53 -3.66 -7.31 -0.45
C ALA A 53 -3.57 -7.94 0.95
N PHE A 54 -3.23 -7.15 1.97
CA PHE A 54 -2.96 -7.67 3.32
C PHE A 54 -3.59 -6.81 4.39
N ALA A 55 -3.79 -7.39 5.56
CA ALA A 55 -4.00 -6.65 6.80
C ALA A 55 -2.64 -6.30 7.40
N LEU A 56 -2.60 -5.24 8.20
CA LEU A 56 -1.34 -4.82 8.85
C LEU A 56 -0.73 -5.94 9.69
N SER A 57 -1.57 -6.72 10.37
CA SER A 57 -1.09 -7.84 11.19
C SER A 57 -0.41 -8.93 10.35
N ASP A 58 -0.76 -9.05 9.07
CA ASP A 58 -0.15 -10.02 8.17
C ASP A 58 1.26 -9.63 7.77
N LEU A 59 1.63 -8.37 7.95
CA LEU A 59 2.95 -7.87 7.60
C LEU A 59 3.99 -8.09 8.69
N ALA A 60 3.55 -8.40 9.92
CA ALA A 60 4.45 -8.50 11.06
C ALA A 60 5.64 -9.43 10.83
N PRO A 61 5.48 -10.60 10.19
CA PRO A 61 6.62 -11.48 9.93
C PRO A 61 7.37 -11.15 8.64
N LEU A 62 6.97 -10.13 7.89
CA LEU A 62 7.61 -9.81 6.62
C LEU A 62 8.84 -8.95 6.82
N ASP A 63 9.85 -9.18 5.98
CA ASP A 63 11.07 -8.38 5.97
C ASP A 63 10.88 -7.18 5.04
N ALA A 64 10.05 -6.26 5.45
CA ALA A 64 9.83 -5.03 4.70
C ALA A 64 10.82 -3.96 5.16
N ASP A 65 11.33 -3.18 4.20
CA ASP A 65 12.32 -2.14 4.46
C ASP A 65 11.69 -0.78 4.76
N LEU A 66 10.42 -0.76 4.94
CA LEU A 66 9.70 0.49 5.15
C LEU A 66 10.00 1.10 6.52
#